data_54c5c069cecfef9d6d05dcedcf4f4e22
#
_entry.id   54c5c069cecfef9d6d05dcedcf4f4e22
#
_cell.length_a   1.000
_cell.length_b   1.000
_cell.length_c   1.000
_cell.angle_alpha   90.00
_cell.angle_beta   90.00
_cell.angle_gamma   90.00
#
_symmetry.space_group_name_H-M   'P 1'
#
loop_
_entity.id
_entity.type
_entity.pdbx_description
1 polymer ?
#
loop_
_entity_poly.entity_id
_entity_poly.type
_entity_poly.pdbx_seq_one_letter_code
_entity_poly.pdbx_strand_id
1 'polypeptide(L)'
;MISPVLKVRDLCVERSGRLVVEDVSFDLNPESETAVVGPNGAGKTTLVAAVLGLLNRSSGDVEILGCPLACNGDLPPEIRSQIAYVPQSLALQGHFPLTVSEFVGFGFDSPGPRLPWRQRERRRAAVRRAL
;
A
#
# COMPACT_ATOMS: atom_id res chain seq x y z
N MET A 1 -13.91 -22.51 -1.32
CA MET A 1 -12.82 -22.00 -0.43
C MET A 1 -12.58 -20.54 -0.83
N ILE A 2 -12.64 -19.62 0.12
CA ILE A 2 -12.39 -18.19 -0.14
C ILE A 2 -10.88 -18.01 -0.18
N SER A 3 -10.34 -17.53 -1.30
CA SER A 3 -8.90 -17.24 -1.41
C SER A 3 -8.56 -15.98 -0.61
N PRO A 4 -7.49 -15.98 0.21
CA PRO A 4 -7.03 -14.80 0.91
C PRO A 4 -6.68 -13.66 -0.06
N VAL A 5 -6.93 -12.42 0.35
CA VAL A 5 -6.52 -11.21 -0.40
C VAL A 5 -5.05 -10.88 -0.19
N LEU A 6 -4.47 -11.35 0.91
CA LEU A 6 -3.06 -11.22 1.22
C LEU A 6 -2.57 -12.52 1.85
N LYS A 7 -1.46 -13.03 1.34
CA LYS A 7 -0.71 -14.13 1.96
C LYS A 7 0.71 -13.69 2.21
N VAL A 8 1.20 -13.96 3.41
CA VAL A 8 2.58 -13.69 3.82
C VAL A 8 3.17 -14.97 4.38
N ARG A 9 4.37 -15.33 3.93
CA ARG A 9 5.08 -16.53 4.37
C ARG A 9 6.54 -16.20 4.67
N ASP A 10 6.96 -16.54 5.88
CA ASP A 10 8.34 -16.49 6.37
C ASP A 10 9.03 -15.14 6.08
N LEU A 11 8.24 -14.06 6.20
CA LEU A 11 8.67 -12.70 5.87
C LEU A 11 9.73 -12.23 6.85
N CYS A 12 10.90 -11.89 6.31
CA CYS A 12 11.97 -11.21 7.05
C CYS A 12 12.32 -9.87 6.41
N VAL A 13 12.56 -8.88 7.26
CA VAL A 13 12.97 -7.55 6.82
C VAL A 13 14.13 -7.05 7.66
N GLU A 14 15.21 -6.69 6.99
CA GLU A 14 16.39 -6.09 7.59
C GLU A 14 16.43 -4.59 7.34
N ARG A 15 16.83 -3.82 8.34
CA ARG A 15 17.09 -2.39 8.22
C ARG A 15 18.38 -2.01 8.92
N SER A 16 19.29 -1.36 8.18
CA SER A 16 20.59 -0.92 8.71
C SER A 16 21.38 -2.05 9.38
N GLY A 17 21.40 -3.24 8.76
CA GLY A 17 22.11 -4.40 9.28
C GLY A 17 21.44 -5.09 10.48
N ARG A 18 20.20 -4.73 10.80
CA ARG A 18 19.43 -5.35 11.89
C ARG A 18 18.14 -5.96 11.37
N LEU A 19 17.87 -7.19 11.76
CA LEU A 19 16.60 -7.84 11.51
C LEU A 19 15.50 -7.18 12.35
N VAL A 20 14.48 -6.63 11.69
CA VAL A 20 13.38 -5.87 12.32
C VAL A 20 12.08 -6.65 12.28
N VAL A 21 11.87 -7.43 11.22
CA VAL A 21 10.77 -8.37 11.08
C VAL A 21 11.39 -9.73 10.84
N GLU A 22 10.97 -10.74 11.60
CA GLU A 22 11.55 -12.07 11.58
C GLU A 22 10.45 -13.12 11.50
N ASP A 23 10.51 -13.95 10.46
CA ASP A 23 9.68 -15.15 10.25
C ASP A 23 8.17 -14.94 10.44
N VAL A 24 7.64 -13.88 9.82
CA VAL A 24 6.23 -13.53 9.95
C VAL A 24 5.41 -14.18 8.84
N SER A 25 4.43 -14.99 9.24
CA SER A 25 3.49 -15.67 8.32
C SER A 25 2.05 -15.43 8.76
N PHE A 26 1.18 -14.99 7.83
CA PHE A 26 -0.26 -14.81 8.05
C PHE A 26 -1.03 -14.69 6.74
N ASP A 27 -2.34 -14.84 6.83
CA ASP A 27 -3.29 -14.64 5.72
C ASP A 27 -4.35 -13.62 6.13
N LEU A 28 -4.75 -12.74 5.19
CA LEU A 28 -5.92 -11.89 5.32
C LEU A 28 -7.00 -12.36 4.34
N ASN A 29 -8.20 -12.56 4.85
CA ASN A 29 -9.36 -12.92 4.04
C ASN A 29 -10.07 -11.67 3.51
N PRO A 30 -10.83 -11.78 2.40
CA PRO A 30 -11.71 -10.70 1.97
C PRO A 30 -12.65 -10.25 3.10
N GLU A 31 -12.96 -8.95 3.14
CA GLU A 31 -13.89 -8.35 4.11
C GLU A 31 -13.47 -8.51 5.58
N SER A 32 -12.21 -8.90 5.84
CA SER A 32 -11.69 -8.98 7.21
C SER A 32 -11.03 -7.67 7.63
N GLU A 33 -11.16 -7.34 8.92
CA GLU A 33 -10.41 -6.27 9.57
C GLU A 33 -9.30 -6.86 10.43
N THR A 34 -8.09 -6.35 10.29
CA THR A 34 -6.92 -6.85 11.02
C THR A 34 -6.14 -5.68 11.61
N ALA A 35 -5.78 -5.81 12.88
CA ALA A 35 -4.95 -4.84 13.58
C ALA A 35 -3.58 -5.43 13.92
N VAL A 36 -2.52 -4.66 13.64
CA VAL A 36 -1.15 -4.98 14.09
C VAL A 36 -0.86 -4.18 15.35
N VAL A 37 -0.76 -4.87 16.49
CA VAL A 37 -0.52 -4.26 17.80
C VAL A 37 0.87 -4.61 18.33
N GLY A 38 1.42 -3.74 19.17
CA GLY A 38 2.73 -3.95 19.80
C GLY A 38 3.37 -2.62 20.23
N PRO A 39 4.46 -2.67 21.01
CA PRO A 39 5.16 -1.48 21.48
C PRO A 39 5.77 -0.67 20.34
N ASN A 40 6.20 0.57 20.64
CA ASN A 40 6.95 1.38 19.68
C ASN A 40 8.30 0.71 19.38
N GLY A 41 8.69 0.70 18.11
CA GLY A 41 9.90 0.02 17.65
C GLY A 41 9.76 -1.47 17.38
N ALA A 42 8.59 -2.08 17.59
CA ALA A 42 8.35 -3.52 17.34
C ALA A 42 8.29 -3.91 15.84
N GLY A 43 8.57 -3.00 14.91
CA GLY A 43 8.58 -3.32 13.48
C GLY A 43 7.24 -3.23 12.76
N LYS A 44 6.16 -2.78 13.42
CA LYS A 44 4.80 -2.69 12.81
C LYS A 44 4.76 -1.95 11.48
N THR A 45 5.32 -0.75 11.44
CA THR A 45 5.39 0.07 10.22
C THR A 45 6.28 -0.58 9.15
N THR A 46 7.35 -1.24 9.57
CA THR A 46 8.26 -1.98 8.68
C THR A 46 7.55 -3.16 8.04
N LEU A 47 6.78 -3.93 8.84
CA LEU A 47 5.96 -5.04 8.35
C LEU A 47 4.96 -4.56 7.29
N VAL A 48 4.17 -3.52 7.61
CA VAL A 48 3.18 -2.97 6.68
C VAL A 48 3.84 -2.45 5.40
N ALA A 49 4.96 -1.73 5.53
CA ALA A 49 5.69 -1.21 4.37
C ALA A 49 6.24 -2.33 3.46
N ALA A 50 6.76 -3.42 4.05
CA ALA A 50 7.28 -4.56 3.29
C ALA A 50 6.15 -5.33 2.58
N VAL A 51 5.01 -5.54 3.25
CA VAL A 51 3.84 -6.20 2.68
C VAL A 51 3.25 -5.40 1.51
N LEU A 52 3.32 -4.07 1.56
CA LEU A 52 2.86 -3.19 0.47
C LEU A 52 3.91 -2.96 -0.63
N GLY A 53 5.10 -3.57 -0.52
CA GLY A 53 6.18 -3.36 -1.47
C GLY A 53 6.83 -1.97 -1.42
N LEU A 54 6.59 -1.21 -0.35
CA LEU A 54 7.21 0.10 -0.12
C LEU A 54 8.62 -0.04 0.48
N LEU A 55 8.95 -1.22 0.95
CA LEU A 55 10.23 -1.57 1.52
C LEU A 55 10.64 -2.97 1.04
N ASN A 56 11.91 -3.12 0.65
CA ASN A 56 12.45 -4.41 0.24
C ASN A 56 12.47 -5.38 1.43
N ARG A 57 12.08 -6.63 1.17
CA ARG A 57 12.21 -7.71 2.14
C ARG A 57 13.53 -8.45 1.94
N SER A 58 14.06 -9.02 3.02
CA SER A 58 15.29 -9.81 3.00
C SER A 58 15.01 -11.24 2.54
N SER A 59 13.86 -11.79 2.95
CA SER A 59 13.38 -13.12 2.53
C SER A 59 11.87 -13.24 2.73
N GLY A 60 11.33 -14.40 2.35
CA GLY A 60 9.91 -14.72 2.45
C GLY A 60 9.10 -14.30 1.24
N ASP A 61 7.85 -14.76 1.21
CA ASP A 61 6.93 -14.54 0.10
C ASP A 61 5.72 -13.71 0.51
N VAL A 62 5.31 -12.82 -0.38
CA VAL A 62 4.10 -12.01 -0.23
C VAL A 62 3.29 -12.14 -1.52
N GLU A 63 2.01 -12.49 -1.38
CA GLU A 63 1.05 -12.57 -2.48
C GLU A 63 -0.12 -11.65 -2.19
N ILE A 64 -0.45 -10.75 -3.12
CA ILE A 64 -1.55 -9.79 -3.01
C ILE A 64 -2.56 -10.07 -4.13
N LEU A 65 -3.81 -10.36 -3.79
CA LEU A 65 -4.88 -10.69 -4.72
C LEU A 65 -4.49 -11.78 -5.74
N GLY A 66 -3.76 -12.81 -5.27
CA GLY A 66 -3.27 -13.91 -6.11
C GLY A 66 -2.02 -13.59 -6.93
N CYS A 67 -1.47 -12.37 -6.83
CA CYS A 67 -0.26 -11.98 -7.54
C CYS A 67 0.94 -11.92 -6.57
N PRO A 68 2.05 -12.60 -6.90
CA PRO A 68 3.26 -12.51 -6.10
C PRO A 68 3.85 -11.10 -6.19
N LEU A 69 4.15 -10.53 -5.03
CA LEU A 69 4.88 -9.28 -4.91
C LEU A 69 6.37 -9.54 -5.18
N ALA A 70 6.96 -8.88 -6.15
CA ALA A 70 8.40 -8.99 -6.39
C ALA A 70 9.22 -8.44 -5.20
N CYS A 71 10.46 -8.87 -5.04
CA CYS A 71 11.32 -8.43 -3.93
C CYS A 71 11.60 -6.92 -3.93
N ASN A 72 11.60 -6.31 -5.13
CA ASN A 72 11.73 -4.86 -5.33
C ASN A 72 10.41 -4.08 -5.15
N GLY A 73 9.32 -4.75 -4.76
CA GLY A 73 8.02 -4.13 -4.56
C GLY A 73 7.18 -3.96 -5.85
N ASP A 74 7.60 -4.55 -6.97
CA ASP A 74 6.83 -4.45 -8.20
C ASP A 74 5.56 -5.31 -8.15
N LEU A 75 4.45 -4.70 -8.55
CA LEU A 75 3.13 -5.30 -8.75
C LEU A 75 2.55 -4.83 -10.07
N PRO A 76 1.76 -5.69 -10.75
CA PRO A 76 0.98 -5.26 -11.91
C PRO A 76 0.13 -4.03 -11.58
N PRO A 77 0.01 -3.05 -12.50
CA PRO A 77 -0.78 -1.83 -12.28
C PRO A 77 -2.23 -2.10 -11.87
N GLU A 78 -2.83 -3.18 -12.39
CA GLU A 78 -4.19 -3.61 -12.12
C GLU A 78 -4.37 -4.02 -10.64
N ILE A 79 -3.36 -4.68 -10.06
CA ILE A 79 -3.35 -5.06 -8.64
C ILE A 79 -3.05 -3.83 -7.78
N ARG A 80 -2.05 -3.04 -8.17
CA ARG A 80 -1.67 -1.83 -7.44
C ARG A 80 -2.83 -0.83 -7.31
N SER A 81 -3.68 -0.72 -8.33
CA SER A 81 -4.86 0.17 -8.31
C SER A 81 -5.95 -0.27 -7.32
N GLN A 82 -5.91 -1.49 -6.81
CA GLN A 82 -6.84 -2.03 -5.83
C GLN A 82 -6.34 -1.88 -4.39
N ILE A 83 -5.14 -1.35 -4.20
CA ILE A 83 -4.51 -1.15 -2.89
C ILE A 83 -4.59 0.33 -2.53
N ALA A 84 -5.10 0.64 -1.34
CA ALA A 84 -5.03 1.97 -0.76
C ALA A 84 -4.15 1.95 0.49
N TYR A 85 -3.28 2.95 0.61
CA TYR A 85 -2.43 3.14 1.78
C TYR A 85 -2.60 4.54 2.35
N VAL A 86 -2.92 4.61 3.64
CA VAL A 86 -2.99 5.87 4.38
C VAL A 86 -1.82 5.91 5.37
N PRO A 87 -0.78 6.71 5.11
CA PRO A 87 0.36 6.82 6.01
C PRO A 87 0.00 7.56 7.30
N GLN A 88 0.74 7.28 8.38
CA GLN A 88 0.56 7.94 9.67
C GLN A 88 0.82 9.45 9.60
N SER A 89 1.75 9.88 8.75
CA SER A 89 2.05 11.28 8.47
C SER A 89 2.32 11.48 6.99
N LEU A 90 1.76 12.54 6.42
CA LEU A 90 2.08 13.01 5.09
C LEU A 90 3.16 14.09 5.25
N ALA A 91 4.43 13.70 5.10
CA ALA A 91 5.52 14.65 5.00
C ALA A 91 5.47 15.29 3.61
N LEU A 92 4.59 16.28 3.43
CA LEU A 92 4.64 17.17 2.26
C LEU A 92 5.88 18.05 2.44
N GLN A 93 6.99 17.64 1.84
CA GLN A 93 8.20 18.46 1.78
C GLN A 93 7.94 19.61 0.83
N GLY A 94 7.84 20.81 1.40
CA GLY A 94 7.62 22.06 0.68
C GLY A 94 6.24 22.66 0.91
N HIS A 95 6.18 24.00 0.87
CA HIS A 95 4.93 24.76 0.92
C HIS A 95 4.21 24.71 -0.43
N PHE A 96 3.68 23.54 -0.80
CA PHE A 96 2.75 23.46 -1.91
C PHE A 96 1.35 23.83 -1.41
N PRO A 97 0.75 24.92 -1.88
CA PRO A 97 -0.64 25.23 -1.56
C PRO A 97 -1.54 24.22 -2.26
N LEU A 98 -1.89 23.14 -1.55
CA LEU A 98 -2.81 22.11 -2.01
C LEU A 98 -4.16 22.31 -1.34
N THR A 99 -5.20 22.41 -2.13
CA THR A 99 -6.57 22.33 -1.62
C THR A 99 -6.92 20.88 -1.28
N VAL A 100 -7.85 20.70 -0.35
CA VAL A 100 -8.38 19.36 -0.01
C VAL A 100 -8.90 18.63 -1.25
N SER A 101 -9.56 19.35 -2.15
CA SER A 101 -10.06 18.81 -3.41
C SER A 101 -8.95 18.27 -4.34
N GLU A 102 -7.82 18.98 -4.42
CA GLU A 102 -6.65 18.52 -5.19
C GLU A 102 -6.03 17.29 -4.55
N PHE A 103 -5.90 17.29 -3.23
CA PHE A 103 -5.34 16.16 -2.48
C PHE A 103 -6.18 14.89 -2.66
N VAL A 104 -7.50 14.98 -2.47
CA VAL A 104 -8.41 13.85 -2.73
C VAL A 104 -8.34 13.41 -4.19
N GLY A 105 -8.15 14.37 -5.11
CA GLY A 105 -8.00 14.10 -6.52
C GLY A 105 -6.80 13.23 -6.89
N PHE A 106 -5.70 13.27 -6.13
CA PHE A 106 -4.54 12.39 -6.37
C PHE A 106 -4.85 10.92 -6.19
N GLY A 107 -5.81 10.57 -5.33
CA GLY A 107 -6.26 9.18 -5.17
C GLY A 107 -6.92 8.57 -6.43
N PHE A 108 -7.36 9.42 -7.37
CA PHE A 108 -7.94 8.99 -8.65
C PHE A 108 -6.95 9.09 -9.82
N ASP A 109 -5.73 9.60 -9.59
CA ASP A 109 -4.72 9.73 -10.62
C ASP A 109 -3.93 8.43 -10.75
N SER A 110 -4.27 7.59 -11.75
CA SER A 110 -3.46 6.43 -12.10
C SER A 110 -2.21 6.85 -12.88
N PRO A 111 -1.06 6.19 -12.69
CA PRO A 111 0.12 6.38 -13.53
C PRO A 111 -0.17 5.85 -14.94
N GLY A 112 -0.26 6.75 -15.93
CA GLY A 112 -0.49 6.41 -17.32
C GLY A 112 -0.76 7.62 -18.20
N PRO A 113 -0.77 7.49 -19.56
CA PRO A 113 -1.05 8.58 -20.46
C PRO A 113 -2.47 9.11 -20.22
N ARG A 114 -2.57 10.38 -19.86
CA ARG A 114 -3.83 11.05 -19.53
C ARG A 114 -4.60 11.42 -20.80
N LEU A 115 -5.77 10.83 -20.99
CA LEU A 115 -6.78 11.31 -21.95
C LEU A 115 -7.52 12.51 -21.30
N PRO A 116 -7.41 13.75 -21.89
CA PRO A 116 -7.47 14.97 -21.09
C PRO A 116 -8.85 15.44 -20.61
N TRP A 117 -9.97 15.00 -21.16
CA TRP A 117 -11.27 15.64 -20.87
C TRP A 117 -12.34 14.73 -20.24
N ARG A 118 -12.48 13.48 -20.67
CA ARG A 118 -13.46 12.54 -20.09
C ARG A 118 -13.12 12.11 -18.66
N GLN A 119 -11.84 12.07 -18.33
CA GLN A 119 -11.40 11.74 -16.97
C GLN A 119 -11.59 12.91 -15.99
N ARG A 120 -11.53 14.17 -16.45
CA ARG A 120 -11.72 15.35 -15.60
C ARG A 120 -13.11 15.42 -14.98
N GLU A 121 -14.16 15.10 -15.71
CA GLU A 121 -15.53 15.10 -15.17
C GLU A 121 -15.76 13.94 -14.20
N ARG A 122 -15.27 12.74 -14.54
CA ARG A 122 -15.34 11.58 -13.62
C ARG A 122 -14.57 11.84 -12.33
N ARG A 123 -13.38 12.42 -12.43
CA ARG A 123 -12.55 12.81 -11.27
C ARG A 123 -13.26 13.86 -10.41
N ARG A 124 -13.81 14.92 -11.02
CA ARG A 124 -14.57 15.95 -10.30
C ARG A 124 -15.82 15.40 -9.61
N ALA A 125 -16.52 14.48 -10.24
CA ALA A 125 -17.68 13.82 -9.65
C ALA A 125 -17.28 12.88 -8.50
N ALA A 126 -16.17 12.15 -8.62
CA ALA A 126 -15.66 11.26 -7.58
C ALA A 126 -15.13 12.05 -6.36
N VAL A 127 -14.38 13.13 -6.60
CA VAL A 127 -13.91 14.04 -5.54
C VAL A 127 -15.08 14.66 -4.78
N ARG A 128 -16.14 15.12 -5.49
CA ARG A 128 -17.35 15.66 -4.86
C ARG A 128 -18.13 14.64 -4.05
N ARG A 129 -18.00 13.35 -4.33
CA ARG A 129 -18.65 12.28 -3.54
C ARG A 129 -17.83 11.89 -2.32
N ALA A 130 -16.52 12.14 -2.33
CA ALA A 130 -15.60 11.81 -1.25
C ALA A 130 -15.44 12.94 -0.23
N LEU A 131 -15.91 14.16 -0.54
CA LEU A 131 -15.98 15.33 0.34
C LEU A 131 -17.38 15.50 0.92
#